data_b8c8a8f175d6e12de7ab1b1f41fe3879
#
_entry.id   b8c8a8f175d6e12de7ab1b1f41fe3879
#
_cell.length_a   1.000
_cell.length_b   1.000
_cell.length_c   1.000
_cell.angle_alpha   90.00
_cell.angle_beta   90.00
_cell.angle_gamma   90.00
#
_symmetry.space_group_name_H-M   'P 1'
#
loop_
_entity.id
_entity.type
_entity.pdbx_description
1 polymer ?
#
loop_
_entity_poly.entity_id
_entity_poly.type
_entity_poly.pdbx_seq_one_letter_code
_entity_poly.pdbx_strand_id
1 'polypeptide(L)'
;MNKILKLSAIALLASSTSLMAQSKNFAGPSLGLSVSALGAEINGSGSSSTGGTSGANTGSASVGKVAEIAAIDASYGFAMGNNSVLSIGATYTPGKAKAGTGTYTDNGSGTGNVDSVGSLNVQVKDPYTIYVAPTYVVGPNSAIYAKLGYSKTDLDVTATGSAALTAKPSDMEGWTYAIGSKTMLTSNLYLGVEASITDYDKVTATQSTSSNGLTANTTKNITADVKVAQGTVTLGYKF
;
A
#
# COMPACT_ATOMS: atom_id res chain seq x y z
N MET A 1 -16.17 -2.84 11.53
CA MET A 1 -15.03 -1.91 11.66
C MET A 1 -14.28 -1.98 12.99
N ASN A 2 -14.17 -3.09 13.71
CA ASN A 2 -13.59 -3.12 15.07
C ASN A 2 -12.71 -4.34 15.40
N LYS A 3 -12.12 -5.02 14.43
CA LYS A 3 -11.28 -6.20 14.71
C LYS A 3 -9.82 -6.11 14.25
N ILE A 4 -9.45 -5.09 13.46
CA ILE A 4 -8.08 -4.96 12.93
C ILE A 4 -7.18 -4.13 13.86
N LEU A 5 -7.75 -3.32 14.75
CA LEU A 5 -6.98 -2.41 15.62
C LEU A 5 -6.39 -3.05 16.90
N LYS A 6 -6.55 -4.34 17.12
CA LYS A 6 -6.11 -5.00 18.36
C LYS A 6 -4.74 -5.68 18.30
N LEU A 7 -4.06 -5.68 17.16
CA LEU A 7 -2.76 -6.39 17.02
C LEU A 7 -1.52 -5.49 17.13
N SER A 8 -1.66 -4.19 17.31
CA SER A 8 -0.53 -3.24 17.23
C SER A 8 0.06 -2.81 18.58
N ALA A 9 -0.32 -3.42 19.68
CA ALA A 9 0.09 -2.96 21.01
C ALA A 9 0.95 -3.98 21.76
N ILE A 10 1.99 -4.52 21.15
CA ILE A 10 2.96 -5.34 21.89
C ILE A 10 4.37 -4.89 21.57
N ALA A 11 5.05 -4.50 22.64
CA ALA A 11 6.48 -4.33 22.84
C ALA A 11 7.02 -2.89 22.84
N LEU A 12 6.55 -2.10 23.79
CA LEU A 12 7.36 -1.05 24.38
C LEU A 12 7.58 -1.41 25.84
N LEU A 13 8.52 -2.29 26.11
CA LEU A 13 9.07 -2.49 27.46
C LEU A 13 10.52 -2.00 27.45
N ALA A 14 10.66 -0.73 27.79
CA ALA A 14 11.95 -0.14 28.09
C ALA A 14 12.40 -0.58 29.49
N SER A 15 13.43 -1.39 29.56
CA SER A 15 14.21 -1.55 30.79
C SER A 15 15.14 -0.35 30.93
N SER A 16 14.89 0.46 31.96
CA SER A 16 15.71 1.62 32.34
C SER A 16 17.02 1.17 32.95
N THR A 17 18.11 1.27 32.22
CA THR A 17 19.46 1.31 32.74
C THR A 17 20.23 2.41 32.04
N SER A 18 21.03 3.17 32.77
CA SER A 18 21.81 4.35 32.40
C SER A 18 22.44 4.28 31.00
N LEU A 19 21.98 5.14 30.09
CA LEU A 19 22.09 4.90 28.66
C LEU A 19 22.81 6.04 27.98
N MET A 20 24.07 5.79 27.66
CA MET A 20 24.72 6.42 26.52
C MET A 20 24.21 5.67 25.28
N ALA A 21 23.04 6.05 24.74
CA ALA A 21 22.54 5.49 23.51
C ALA A 21 23.50 5.84 22.36
N GLN A 22 23.98 4.83 21.65
CA GLN A 22 25.00 5.03 20.62
C GLN A 22 24.33 4.97 19.24
N SER A 23 24.13 6.13 18.62
CA SER A 23 23.62 6.24 17.23
C SER A 23 24.49 5.47 16.23
N LYS A 24 25.78 5.28 16.53
CA LYS A 24 26.70 4.51 15.70
C LYS A 24 26.27 3.06 15.48
N ASN A 25 25.55 2.46 16.43
CA ASN A 25 25.04 1.09 16.28
C ASN A 25 23.95 0.98 15.21
N PHE A 26 23.32 2.09 14.83
CA PHE A 26 22.26 2.15 13.83
C PHE A 26 22.67 2.94 12.58
N ALA A 27 23.86 3.52 12.55
CA ALA A 27 24.42 4.25 11.41
C ALA A 27 25.18 3.31 10.47
N GLY A 28 25.28 3.71 9.20
CA GLY A 28 25.96 2.95 8.15
C GLY A 28 24.99 2.24 7.20
N PRO A 29 25.53 1.47 6.24
CA PRO A 29 24.72 0.73 5.28
C PRO A 29 24.07 -0.49 5.93
N SER A 30 22.83 -0.79 5.50
CA SER A 30 22.10 -1.95 5.96
C SER A 30 21.26 -2.57 4.84
N LEU A 31 21.08 -3.88 4.92
CA LEU A 31 20.24 -4.66 4.03
C LEU A 31 19.33 -5.54 4.89
N GLY A 32 18.05 -5.59 4.55
CA GLY A 32 17.06 -6.36 5.27
C GLY A 32 16.18 -7.20 4.34
N LEU A 33 15.75 -8.34 4.87
CA LEU A 33 14.67 -9.13 4.29
C LEU A 33 13.46 -9.01 5.20
N SER A 34 12.31 -8.72 4.64
CA SER A 34 11.09 -8.52 5.40
C SER A 34 9.95 -9.40 4.90
N VAL A 35 9.07 -9.71 5.83
CA VAL A 35 7.76 -10.30 5.55
C VAL A 35 6.70 -9.39 6.13
N SER A 36 5.62 -9.22 5.40
CA SER A 36 4.56 -8.30 5.76
C SER A 36 3.19 -8.93 5.58
N ALA A 37 2.28 -8.56 6.46
CA ALA A 37 0.86 -8.76 6.29
C ALA A 37 0.22 -7.42 5.93
N LEU A 38 -0.50 -7.36 4.83
CA LEU A 38 -1.15 -6.14 4.36
C LEU A 38 -2.66 -6.31 4.21
N GLY A 39 -3.38 -5.23 4.50
CA GLY A 39 -4.80 -5.08 4.19
C GLY A 39 -5.01 -3.87 3.30
N ALA A 40 -5.79 -4.02 2.24
CA ALA A 40 -6.13 -2.93 1.33
C ALA A 40 -7.60 -2.53 1.51
N GLU A 41 -7.84 -1.23 1.51
CA GLU A 41 -9.17 -0.62 1.43
C GLU A 41 -9.26 0.11 0.09
N ILE A 42 -10.28 -0.24 -0.70
CA ILE A 42 -10.52 0.37 -2.01
C ILE A 42 -11.91 0.97 -1.99
N ASN A 43 -12.00 2.28 -2.10
CA ASN A 43 -13.26 3.02 -2.22
C ASN A 43 -13.42 3.50 -3.65
N GLY A 44 -14.39 2.93 -4.38
CA GLY A 44 -14.67 3.27 -5.77
C GLY A 44 -15.93 4.10 -5.94
N SER A 45 -15.87 5.08 -6.82
CA SER A 45 -17.05 5.81 -7.31
C SER A 45 -17.10 5.76 -8.83
N GLY A 46 -18.28 5.62 -9.42
CA GLY A 46 -18.45 5.57 -10.86
C GLY A 46 -19.38 6.65 -11.36
N SER A 47 -19.10 7.19 -12.55
CA SER A 47 -20.00 8.06 -13.30
C SER A 47 -20.25 7.44 -14.67
N SER A 48 -21.50 7.46 -15.15
CA SER A 48 -21.84 7.04 -16.51
C SER A 48 -22.44 8.20 -17.31
N SER A 49 -22.10 8.27 -18.58
CA SER A 49 -22.70 9.23 -19.53
C SER A 49 -23.22 8.44 -20.73
N THR A 50 -24.51 8.56 -21.01
CA THR A 50 -25.16 7.93 -22.17
C THR A 50 -25.89 9.03 -22.94
N GLY A 51 -25.48 9.29 -24.18
CA GLY A 51 -26.22 10.17 -25.08
C GLY A 51 -26.50 11.59 -24.55
N GLY A 52 -25.59 12.16 -23.72
CA GLY A 52 -25.76 13.50 -23.14
C GLY A 52 -26.49 13.55 -21.79
N THR A 53 -26.95 12.41 -21.26
CA THR A 53 -27.56 12.34 -19.92
C THR A 53 -26.58 11.71 -18.95
N SER A 54 -26.23 12.45 -17.90
CA SER A 54 -25.31 11.97 -16.86
C SER A 54 -26.09 11.29 -15.73
N GLY A 55 -25.75 10.05 -15.43
CA GLY A 55 -26.21 9.29 -14.27
C GLY A 55 -25.06 9.03 -13.31
N ALA A 56 -25.27 9.23 -12.03
CA ALA A 56 -24.31 8.87 -10.99
C ALA A 56 -24.59 7.43 -10.54
N ASN A 57 -23.65 6.53 -10.79
CA ASN A 57 -23.67 5.18 -10.25
C ASN A 57 -22.65 5.11 -9.11
N THR A 58 -23.13 4.85 -7.90
CA THR A 58 -22.25 4.63 -6.76
C THR A 58 -22.05 3.13 -6.58
N GLY A 59 -20.88 2.66 -6.91
CA GLY A 59 -20.43 1.32 -6.56
C GLY A 59 -19.34 1.44 -5.51
N SER A 60 -19.51 0.81 -4.36
CA SER A 60 -18.46 0.68 -3.37
C SER A 60 -17.97 -0.76 -3.37
N ALA A 61 -16.69 -0.96 -3.61
CA ALA A 61 -16.03 -2.23 -3.40
C ALA A 61 -15.06 -2.07 -2.25
N SER A 62 -15.32 -2.66 -1.10
CA SER A 62 -14.34 -2.81 -0.05
C SER A 62 -13.70 -4.19 -0.16
N VAL A 63 -12.42 -4.21 -0.38
CA VAL A 63 -11.66 -5.46 -0.48
C VAL A 63 -10.72 -5.52 0.71
N GLY A 64 -11.14 -6.21 1.76
CA GLY A 64 -10.29 -6.56 2.89
C GLY A 64 -9.67 -7.94 2.65
N LYS A 65 -8.53 -8.01 1.96
CA LYS A 65 -7.76 -9.24 1.86
C LYS A 65 -6.42 -9.05 2.54
N VAL A 66 -6.10 -9.95 3.46
CA VAL A 66 -4.73 -10.04 4.00
C VAL A 66 -3.89 -10.82 2.99
N ALA A 67 -2.86 -10.20 2.46
CA ALA A 67 -1.85 -10.85 1.64
C ALA A 67 -0.52 -10.83 2.39
N GLU A 68 0.22 -11.92 2.30
CA GLU A 68 1.59 -12.01 2.80
C GLU A 68 2.54 -11.70 1.66
N ILE A 69 3.48 -10.81 1.89
CA ILE A 69 4.49 -10.40 0.91
C ILE A 69 5.87 -10.39 1.55
N ALA A 70 6.87 -10.70 0.75
CA ALA A 70 8.27 -10.57 1.13
C ALA A 70 8.91 -9.39 0.38
N ALA A 71 9.79 -8.66 1.05
CA ALA A 71 10.48 -7.52 0.46
C ALA A 71 11.95 -7.46 0.86
N ILE A 72 12.72 -6.73 0.07
CA ILE A 72 14.12 -6.39 0.32
C ILE A 72 14.15 -4.90 0.69
N ASP A 73 14.83 -4.58 1.80
CA ASP A 73 15.05 -3.21 2.26
C ASP A 73 16.54 -2.91 2.23
N ALA A 74 16.93 -1.81 1.61
CA ALA A 74 18.29 -1.31 1.60
C ALA A 74 18.30 0.14 2.09
N SER A 75 19.18 0.45 3.05
CA SER A 75 19.23 1.80 3.62
C SER A 75 20.63 2.18 4.08
N TYR A 76 20.83 3.50 4.23
CA TYR A 76 22.00 4.09 4.84
C TYR A 76 21.62 5.04 5.95
N GLY A 77 22.13 4.81 7.15
CA GLY A 77 21.90 5.65 8.33
C GLY A 77 23.04 6.64 8.55
N PHE A 78 22.70 7.92 8.64
CA PHE A 78 23.60 9.01 8.98
C PHE A 78 23.44 9.35 10.47
N ALA A 79 24.52 9.20 11.27
CA ALA A 79 24.48 9.61 12.67
C ALA A 79 24.38 11.15 12.76
N MET A 80 23.32 11.63 13.39
CA MET A 80 23.01 13.06 13.56
C MET A 80 23.26 13.54 14.99
N GLY A 81 24.10 12.84 15.72
CA GLY A 81 24.41 13.11 17.13
C GLY A 81 24.45 11.81 17.94
N ASN A 82 24.35 11.91 19.25
CA ASN A 82 24.51 10.75 20.13
C ASN A 82 23.35 9.76 20.04
N ASN A 83 22.13 10.26 19.85
CA ASN A 83 20.90 9.45 19.94
C ASN A 83 20.04 9.54 18.67
N SER A 84 20.49 10.22 17.64
CA SER A 84 19.68 10.44 16.43
C SER A 84 20.39 9.92 15.20
N VAL A 85 19.65 9.25 14.33
CA VAL A 85 20.09 8.77 13.03
C VAL A 85 19.06 9.21 12.00
N LEU A 86 19.49 9.70 10.86
CA LEU A 86 18.64 9.90 9.69
C LEU A 86 18.95 8.81 8.68
N SER A 87 17.99 7.95 8.40
CA SER A 87 18.15 6.90 7.39
C SER A 87 17.50 7.33 6.09
N ILE A 88 18.16 7.02 4.97
CA ILE A 88 17.60 7.10 3.62
C ILE A 88 17.65 5.69 3.06
N GLY A 89 16.58 5.25 2.41
CA GLY A 89 16.52 3.89 1.92
C GLY A 89 15.46 3.64 0.86
N ALA A 90 15.42 2.39 0.42
CA ALA A 90 14.41 1.89 -0.49
C ALA A 90 14.01 0.48 -0.10
N THR A 91 12.71 0.22 -0.22
CA THR A 91 12.10 -1.11 -0.07
C THR A 91 11.58 -1.56 -1.42
N TYR A 92 11.86 -2.79 -1.81
CA TYR A 92 11.35 -3.40 -3.04
C TYR A 92 10.70 -4.73 -2.72
N THR A 93 9.48 -4.92 -3.23
CA THR A 93 8.69 -6.14 -3.05
C THR A 93 8.56 -6.84 -4.41
N PRO A 94 9.37 -7.87 -4.70
CA PRO A 94 9.27 -8.58 -5.97
C PRO A 94 7.99 -9.39 -6.06
N GLY A 95 7.39 -9.41 -7.25
CA GLY A 95 6.27 -10.30 -7.55
C GLY A 95 4.92 -9.60 -7.65
N LYS A 96 3.87 -10.40 -7.60
CA LYS A 96 2.49 -9.96 -7.76
C LYS A 96 1.66 -10.32 -6.53
N ALA A 97 0.89 -9.37 -6.03
CA ALA A 97 -0.11 -9.60 -4.98
C ALA A 97 -1.50 -9.26 -5.50
N LYS A 98 -2.48 -10.12 -5.21
CA LYS A 98 -3.89 -9.82 -5.51
C LYS A 98 -4.38 -8.79 -4.50
N ALA A 99 -4.68 -7.58 -4.97
CA ALA A 99 -5.26 -6.54 -4.12
C ALA A 99 -6.74 -6.83 -3.81
N GLY A 100 -7.43 -7.56 -4.71
CA GLY A 100 -8.79 -8.03 -4.46
C GLY A 100 -9.63 -8.19 -5.72
N THR A 101 -10.89 -8.60 -5.50
CA THR A 101 -11.92 -8.68 -6.53
C THR A 101 -13.08 -7.80 -6.10
N GLY A 102 -13.43 -6.81 -6.90
CA GLY A 102 -14.62 -5.99 -6.72
C GLY A 102 -15.72 -6.43 -7.67
N THR A 103 -16.96 -6.41 -7.23
CA THR A 103 -18.14 -6.54 -8.11
C THR A 103 -18.78 -5.18 -8.27
N TYR A 104 -19.16 -4.84 -9.48
CA TYR A 104 -19.98 -3.66 -9.72
C TYR A 104 -21.31 -4.08 -10.35
N THR A 105 -22.38 -3.43 -9.91
CA THR A 105 -23.71 -3.60 -10.48
C THR A 105 -24.06 -2.33 -11.24
N ASP A 106 -24.41 -2.48 -12.50
CA ASP A 106 -24.90 -1.38 -13.33
C ASP A 106 -26.41 -1.33 -13.22
N ASN A 107 -26.92 -0.36 -12.51
CA ASN A 107 -28.34 -0.06 -12.49
C ASN A 107 -28.66 0.80 -13.72
N GLY A 108 -28.96 0.14 -14.83
CA GLY A 108 -29.29 0.82 -16.07
C GLY A 108 -30.48 1.75 -15.91
N SER A 109 -30.31 3.02 -16.28
CA SER A 109 -31.40 4.00 -16.33
C SER A 109 -32.14 3.87 -17.66
N GLY A 110 -33.21 3.08 -17.68
CA GLY A 110 -34.09 2.97 -18.87
C GLY A 110 -34.92 1.70 -18.84
N THR A 111 -36.15 1.79 -19.40
CA THR A 111 -37.07 0.65 -19.57
C THR A 111 -36.47 -0.41 -20.48
N GLY A 112 -36.04 -1.52 -19.90
CA GLY A 112 -35.51 -2.68 -20.64
C GLY A 112 -34.02 -3.03 -20.36
N ASN A 113 -33.41 -2.41 -19.40
CA ASN A 113 -32.01 -2.65 -19.09
C ASN A 113 -31.79 -3.89 -18.22
N VAL A 114 -30.93 -4.75 -18.68
CA VAL A 114 -30.42 -5.90 -17.90
C VAL A 114 -29.34 -5.38 -16.97
N ASP A 115 -29.48 -5.59 -15.67
CA ASP A 115 -28.42 -5.37 -14.72
C ASP A 115 -27.21 -6.20 -15.13
N SER A 116 -26.13 -5.53 -15.55
CA SER A 116 -24.90 -6.23 -15.86
C SER A 116 -24.00 -6.25 -14.64
N VAL A 117 -23.72 -7.44 -14.15
CA VAL A 117 -22.76 -7.64 -13.06
C VAL A 117 -21.41 -7.94 -13.68
N GLY A 118 -20.45 -7.10 -13.38
CA GLY A 118 -19.05 -7.31 -13.75
C GLY A 118 -18.19 -7.50 -12.52
N SER A 119 -17.07 -8.22 -12.67
CA SER A 119 -16.06 -8.27 -11.63
C SER A 119 -14.74 -7.70 -12.12
N LEU A 120 -14.09 -6.94 -11.25
CA LEU A 120 -12.76 -6.37 -11.45
C LEU A 120 -11.78 -7.12 -10.57
N ASN A 121 -10.75 -7.70 -11.16
CA ASN A 121 -9.61 -8.24 -10.45
C ASN A 121 -8.48 -7.21 -10.52
N VAL A 122 -7.99 -6.81 -9.36
CA VAL A 122 -6.88 -5.87 -9.24
C VAL A 122 -5.67 -6.60 -8.65
N GLN A 123 -4.55 -6.55 -9.34
CA GLN A 123 -3.26 -7.06 -8.87
C GLN A 123 -2.27 -5.90 -8.82
N VAL A 124 -1.50 -5.83 -7.75
CA VAL A 124 -0.32 -4.96 -7.63
C VAL A 124 0.92 -5.76 -7.97
N LYS A 125 1.86 -5.13 -8.66
CA LYS A 125 3.07 -5.78 -9.13
C LYS A 125 4.29 -4.95 -8.80
N ASP A 126 5.31 -5.62 -8.26
CA ASP A 126 6.63 -5.06 -8.01
C ASP A 126 6.64 -3.70 -7.28
N PRO A 127 5.88 -3.53 -6.17
CA PRO A 127 5.86 -2.26 -5.45
C PRO A 127 7.24 -1.92 -4.88
N TYR A 128 7.58 -0.64 -4.95
CA TYR A 128 8.75 -0.09 -4.31
C TYR A 128 8.44 1.18 -3.56
N THR A 129 9.23 1.48 -2.54
CA THR A 129 9.13 2.69 -1.73
C THR A 129 10.53 3.28 -1.54
N ILE A 130 10.74 4.54 -1.86
CA ILE A 130 11.91 5.31 -1.44
C ILE A 130 11.52 6.14 -0.22
N TYR A 131 12.40 6.23 0.77
CA TYR A 131 12.01 6.83 2.04
C TYR A 131 13.13 7.54 2.78
N VAL A 132 12.72 8.38 3.71
CA VAL A 132 13.55 8.91 4.79
C VAL A 132 12.96 8.44 6.13
N ALA A 133 13.85 8.15 7.09
CA ALA A 133 13.43 7.66 8.41
C ALA A 133 14.27 8.29 9.52
N PRO A 134 13.80 9.40 10.14
CA PRO A 134 14.36 9.86 11.39
C PRO A 134 14.18 8.80 12.46
N THR A 135 15.28 8.48 13.12
CA THR A 135 15.41 7.40 14.09
C THR A 135 15.96 7.95 15.40
N TYR A 136 15.33 7.61 16.49
CA TYR A 136 15.78 7.94 17.83
C TYR A 136 16.23 6.67 18.56
N VAL A 137 17.46 6.68 19.01
CA VAL A 137 18.08 5.55 19.73
C VAL A 137 17.68 5.64 21.19
N VAL A 138 16.89 4.70 21.66
CA VAL A 138 16.34 4.63 23.02
C VAL A 138 17.20 3.79 23.96
N GLY A 139 18.18 3.08 23.41
CA GLY A 139 19.09 2.21 24.18
C GLY A 139 20.24 1.70 23.33
N PRO A 140 21.24 1.03 23.91
CA PRO A 140 22.41 0.55 23.21
C PRO A 140 22.07 -0.35 22.01
N ASN A 141 20.97 -1.08 22.11
CA ASN A 141 20.54 -2.06 21.10
C ASN A 141 19.16 -1.77 20.54
N SER A 142 18.51 -0.65 20.92
CA SER A 142 17.11 -0.39 20.54
C SER A 142 16.93 1.03 20.03
N ALA A 143 16.18 1.16 18.96
CA ALA A 143 15.80 2.43 18.35
C ALA A 143 14.35 2.39 17.87
N ILE A 144 13.72 3.55 17.89
CA ILE A 144 12.39 3.78 17.30
C ILE A 144 12.54 4.76 16.14
N TYR A 145 11.68 4.63 15.14
CA TYR A 145 11.73 5.51 13.98
C TYR A 145 10.34 5.84 13.46
N ALA A 146 10.25 6.98 12.80
CA ALA A 146 9.19 7.29 11.87
C ALA A 146 9.74 7.20 10.44
N LYS A 147 8.89 6.86 9.47
CA LYS A 147 9.26 6.78 8.06
C LYS A 147 8.28 7.60 7.23
N LEU A 148 8.80 8.37 6.30
CA LEU A 148 8.07 9.02 5.23
C LEU A 148 8.63 8.54 3.92
N GLY A 149 7.79 7.95 3.08
CA GLY A 149 8.20 7.38 1.80
C GLY A 149 7.27 7.73 0.67
N TYR A 150 7.79 7.62 -0.54
CA TYR A 150 7.03 7.68 -1.77
C TYR A 150 7.03 6.29 -2.40
N SER A 151 5.83 5.76 -2.61
CA SER A 151 5.61 4.40 -3.10
C SER A 151 5.06 4.42 -4.50
N LYS A 152 5.52 3.48 -5.32
CA LYS A 152 5.00 3.24 -6.65
C LYS A 152 4.83 1.74 -6.88
N THR A 153 3.77 1.36 -7.61
CA THR A 153 3.48 -0.02 -7.98
C THR A 153 2.80 -0.07 -9.35
N ASP A 154 3.11 -1.09 -10.11
CA ASP A 154 2.37 -1.39 -11.33
C ASP A 154 1.03 -2.04 -10.98
N LEU A 155 0.00 -1.73 -11.78
CA LEU A 155 -1.34 -2.28 -11.67
C LEU A 155 -1.64 -3.20 -12.84
N ASP A 156 -2.19 -4.37 -12.52
CA ASP A 156 -2.82 -5.23 -13.51
C ASP A 156 -4.31 -5.35 -13.17
N VAL A 157 -5.13 -4.65 -13.96
CA VAL A 157 -6.58 -4.62 -13.80
C VAL A 157 -7.21 -5.46 -14.91
N THR A 158 -7.91 -6.52 -14.52
CA THR A 158 -8.67 -7.38 -15.43
C THR A 158 -10.15 -7.30 -15.10
N ALA A 159 -10.96 -7.02 -16.11
CA ALA A 159 -12.41 -7.06 -16.00
C ALA A 159 -12.93 -8.37 -16.59
N THR A 160 -13.90 -8.98 -15.90
CA THR A 160 -14.66 -10.14 -16.40
C THR A 160 -16.13 -9.79 -16.47
N GLY A 161 -16.81 -10.23 -17.54
CA GLY A 161 -18.21 -9.88 -17.81
C GLY A 161 -18.34 -9.11 -19.13
N SER A 162 -19.51 -8.54 -19.40
CA SER A 162 -19.85 -7.89 -20.66
C SER A 162 -19.11 -6.58 -20.95
N ALA A 163 -18.17 -6.19 -20.10
CA ALA A 163 -17.57 -4.88 -20.11
C ALA A 163 -16.05 -4.94 -20.30
N ALA A 164 -15.60 -4.71 -21.53
CA ALA A 164 -14.19 -4.48 -21.81
C ALA A 164 -13.76 -3.09 -21.29
N LEU A 165 -12.67 -3.03 -20.53
CA LEU A 165 -12.03 -1.76 -20.18
C LEU A 165 -11.31 -1.22 -21.41
N THR A 166 -11.64 0.00 -21.83
CA THR A 166 -10.98 0.69 -22.97
C THR A 166 -9.74 1.46 -22.51
N ALA A 167 -9.73 1.90 -21.27
CA ALA A 167 -8.54 2.45 -20.62
C ALA A 167 -8.46 1.95 -19.16
N LYS A 168 -7.29 1.50 -18.76
CA LYS A 168 -6.99 1.04 -17.40
C LYS A 168 -5.73 1.72 -16.88
N PRO A 169 -5.66 2.02 -15.58
CA PRO A 169 -4.43 2.53 -15.00
C PRO A 169 -3.33 1.45 -15.11
N SER A 170 -2.12 1.89 -15.43
CA SER A 170 -0.94 1.01 -15.54
C SER A 170 -0.15 0.95 -14.25
N ASP A 171 -0.24 2.00 -13.45
CA ASP A 171 0.51 2.19 -12.22
C ASP A 171 -0.30 3.02 -11.23
N MET A 172 0.10 2.99 -9.98
CA MET A 172 -0.32 3.94 -8.96
C MET A 172 0.85 4.31 -8.07
N GLU A 173 0.79 5.52 -7.57
CA GLU A 173 1.81 6.10 -6.71
C GLU A 173 1.15 6.81 -5.54
N GLY A 174 1.91 6.98 -4.44
CA GLY A 174 1.35 7.56 -3.23
C GLY A 174 2.37 7.71 -2.12
N TRP A 175 1.92 8.22 -0.99
CA TRP A 175 2.74 8.46 0.17
C TRP A 175 2.60 7.36 1.21
N THR A 176 3.75 6.91 1.74
CA THR A 176 3.82 5.93 2.82
C THR A 176 4.27 6.60 4.10
N TYR A 177 3.50 6.37 5.15
CA TYR A 177 3.80 6.79 6.51
C TYR A 177 3.97 5.55 7.37
N ALA A 178 5.05 5.50 8.16
CA ALA A 178 5.26 4.37 9.06
C ALA A 178 5.88 4.79 10.38
N ILE A 179 5.68 3.92 11.36
CA ILE A 179 6.37 3.94 12.64
C ILE A 179 6.92 2.55 12.91
N GLY A 180 8.08 2.47 13.50
CA GLY A 180 8.69 1.17 13.78
C GLY A 180 9.75 1.22 14.85
N SER A 181 10.29 0.04 15.13
CA SER A 181 11.43 -0.14 16.01
C SER A 181 12.46 -1.06 15.37
N LYS A 182 13.72 -0.85 15.73
CA LYS A 182 14.84 -1.74 15.39
C LYS A 182 15.53 -2.16 16.67
N THR A 183 15.84 -3.45 16.78
CA THR A 183 16.60 -4.01 17.91
C THR A 183 17.79 -4.78 17.36
N MET A 184 18.98 -4.38 17.76
CA MET A 184 20.22 -5.10 17.42
C MET A 184 20.27 -6.41 18.21
N LEU A 185 20.34 -7.52 17.50
CA LEU A 185 20.51 -8.87 18.06
C LEU A 185 21.97 -9.18 18.30
N THR A 186 22.82 -8.65 17.42
CA THR A 186 24.28 -8.67 17.52
C THR A 186 24.82 -7.30 17.09
N SER A 187 26.13 -7.13 16.97
CA SER A 187 26.74 -5.89 16.44
C SER A 187 26.28 -5.53 15.02
N ASN A 188 25.84 -6.53 14.25
CA ASN A 188 25.53 -6.37 12.83
C ASN A 188 24.12 -6.83 12.44
N LEU A 189 23.53 -7.75 13.21
CA LEU A 189 22.22 -8.31 12.91
C LEU A 189 21.13 -7.55 13.68
N TYR A 190 20.05 -7.16 13.03
CA TYR A 190 18.92 -6.50 13.68
C TYR A 190 17.57 -7.13 13.31
N LEU A 191 16.64 -7.01 14.24
CA LEU A 191 15.22 -7.27 14.03
C LEU A 191 14.49 -5.93 13.97
N GLY A 192 13.67 -5.73 12.94
CA GLY A 192 12.79 -4.57 12.78
C GLY A 192 11.33 -4.97 12.86
N VAL A 193 10.50 -4.10 13.43
CA VAL A 193 9.03 -4.22 13.39
C VAL A 193 8.48 -2.87 12.98
N GLU A 194 7.58 -2.84 12.02
CA GLU A 194 7.02 -1.62 11.43
C GLU A 194 5.52 -1.75 11.21
N ALA A 195 4.79 -0.68 11.45
CA ALA A 195 3.41 -0.50 11.00
C ALA A 195 3.38 0.68 10.04
N SER A 196 2.77 0.50 8.88
CA SER A 196 2.71 1.53 7.83
C SER A 196 1.32 1.66 7.23
N ILE A 197 1.08 2.83 6.67
CA ILE A 197 -0.08 3.14 5.83
C ILE A 197 0.44 3.82 4.57
N THR A 198 0.04 3.28 3.42
CA THR A 198 0.26 3.92 2.11
C THR A 198 -1.06 4.45 1.58
N ASP A 199 -1.10 5.73 1.29
CA ASP A 199 -2.23 6.43 0.68
C ASP A 199 -1.86 6.69 -0.77
N TYR A 200 -2.47 5.91 -1.67
CA TYR A 200 -2.21 6.01 -3.11
C TYR A 200 -3.10 7.07 -3.74
N ASP A 201 -2.59 7.70 -4.79
CA ASP A 201 -3.36 8.63 -5.60
C ASP A 201 -4.53 7.94 -6.29
N LYS A 202 -5.56 8.73 -6.60
CA LYS A 202 -6.75 8.22 -7.27
C LYS A 202 -6.44 7.64 -8.64
N VAL A 203 -6.91 6.44 -8.88
CA VAL A 203 -6.81 5.79 -10.18
C VAL A 203 -8.16 5.77 -10.89
N THR A 204 -8.15 6.01 -12.19
CA THR A 204 -9.36 6.03 -13.01
C THR A 204 -9.28 4.99 -14.10
N ALA A 205 -10.30 4.14 -14.20
CA ALA A 205 -10.51 3.22 -15.30
C ALA A 205 -11.70 3.67 -16.14
N THR A 206 -11.58 3.58 -17.46
CA THR A 206 -12.63 3.94 -18.40
C THR A 206 -13.13 2.70 -19.13
N GLN A 207 -14.44 2.56 -19.18
CA GLN A 207 -15.13 1.54 -19.94
C GLN A 207 -15.97 2.21 -21.01
N SER A 208 -15.91 1.73 -22.24
CA SER A 208 -16.79 2.15 -23.32
C SER A 208 -17.54 0.93 -23.84
N THR A 209 -18.87 1.00 -23.81
CA THR A 209 -19.73 0.00 -24.44
C THR A 209 -20.29 0.56 -25.74
N SER A 210 -20.01 -0.12 -26.83
CA SER A 210 -20.66 0.11 -28.12
C SER A 210 -21.79 -0.89 -28.23
N SER A 211 -23.04 -0.45 -28.17
CA SER A 211 -24.17 -1.33 -28.45
C SER A 211 -24.37 -1.42 -29.97
N ASN A 212 -24.28 -2.63 -30.51
CA ASN A 212 -24.64 -2.90 -31.89
C ASN A 212 -26.10 -2.48 -32.14
N GLY A 213 -26.28 -1.37 -32.85
CA GLY A 213 -27.58 -0.95 -33.37
C GLY A 213 -28.26 0.24 -32.68
N LEU A 214 -27.72 0.79 -31.61
CA LEU A 214 -28.21 2.01 -30.97
C LEU A 214 -27.12 3.09 -30.93
N THR A 215 -27.46 4.30 -31.32
CA THR A 215 -26.59 5.46 -31.54
C THR A 215 -25.99 6.08 -30.26
N ALA A 216 -25.90 5.36 -29.16
CA ALA A 216 -25.40 5.91 -27.90
C ALA A 216 -24.17 5.15 -27.42
N ASN A 217 -22.98 5.74 -27.59
CA ASN A 217 -21.79 5.30 -26.90
C ASN A 217 -21.92 5.64 -25.42
N THR A 218 -21.91 4.65 -24.55
CA THR A 218 -21.87 4.85 -23.11
C THR A 218 -20.43 4.78 -22.64
N THR A 219 -19.95 5.87 -22.09
CA THR A 219 -18.64 5.94 -21.43
C THR A 219 -18.85 5.95 -19.92
N LYS A 220 -18.16 5.04 -19.24
CA LYS A 220 -18.18 4.97 -17.77
C LYS A 220 -16.78 5.20 -17.26
N ASN A 221 -16.65 6.10 -16.30
CA ASN A 221 -15.41 6.33 -15.56
C ASN A 221 -15.59 5.78 -14.15
N ILE A 222 -14.67 4.93 -13.74
CA ILE A 222 -14.60 4.36 -12.40
C ILE A 222 -13.33 4.92 -11.77
N THR A 223 -13.49 5.70 -10.70
CA THR A 223 -12.39 6.25 -9.93
C THR A 223 -12.31 5.51 -8.60
N ALA A 224 -11.11 5.11 -8.21
CA ALA A 224 -10.87 4.40 -6.96
C ALA A 224 -9.79 5.10 -6.13
N ASP A 225 -10.06 5.23 -4.84
CA ASP A 225 -9.10 5.59 -3.79
C ASP A 225 -8.58 4.29 -3.18
N VAL A 226 -7.27 4.15 -3.06
CA VAL A 226 -6.64 2.93 -2.53
C VAL A 226 -5.78 3.28 -1.32
N LYS A 227 -6.07 2.64 -0.19
CA LYS A 227 -5.24 2.73 1.03
C LYS A 227 -4.78 1.34 1.43
N VAL A 228 -3.50 1.23 1.76
CA VAL A 228 -2.90 -0.03 2.20
C VAL A 228 -2.34 0.14 3.60
N ALA A 229 -2.84 -0.65 4.54
CA ALA A 229 -2.27 -0.78 5.88
C ALA A 229 -1.41 -2.04 5.94
N GLN A 230 -0.22 -1.95 6.53
CA GLN A 230 0.75 -3.04 6.51
C GLN A 230 1.45 -3.16 7.86
N GLY A 231 1.63 -4.39 8.32
CA GLY A 231 2.51 -4.76 9.42
C GLY A 231 3.70 -5.56 8.89
N THR A 232 4.91 -5.16 9.22
CA THR A 232 6.16 -5.72 8.66
C THR A 232 7.10 -6.19 9.76
N VAL A 233 7.72 -7.35 9.56
CA VAL A 233 8.86 -7.82 10.34
C VAL A 233 10.06 -7.95 9.43
N THR A 234 11.19 -7.38 9.83
CA THR A 234 12.43 -7.35 9.05
C THR A 234 13.56 -7.98 9.83
N LEU A 235 14.28 -8.91 9.21
CA LEU A 235 15.58 -9.35 9.67
C LEU A 235 16.62 -8.71 8.76
N GLY A 236 17.54 -7.92 9.35
CA GLY A 236 18.51 -7.18 8.55
C GLY A 236 19.92 -7.25 9.09
N TYR A 237 20.85 -6.96 8.20
CA TYR A 237 22.28 -6.90 8.46
C TYR A 237 22.79 -5.48 8.23
N LYS A 238 23.54 -4.98 9.18
CA LYS A 238 24.25 -3.70 9.12
C LYS A 238 25.74 -3.97 8.89
N PHE A 239 26.32 -3.31 7.94
CA PHE A 239 27.73 -3.40 7.57
C PHE A 239 28.61 -2.45 8.37
#